data_8e1d696279e456eb5a4f99a839c8eb39
#
_entry.id   8e1d696279e456eb5a4f99a839c8eb39
#
_cell.length_a   1.000
_cell.length_b   1.000
_cell.length_c   1.000
_cell.angle_alpha   90.00
_cell.angle_beta   90.00
_cell.angle_gamma   90.00
#
_symmetry.space_group_name_H-M   'P 1'
#
loop_
_entity.id
_entity.type
_entity.pdbx_description
1 polymer ?
#
loop_
_entity_poly.entity_id
_entity_poly.type
_entity_poly.pdbx_seq_one_letter_code
_entity_poly.pdbx_strand_id
1 'polypeptide(L)'
;MLFRSIGRAVYNDARTSANWFVVAAMGRSAGHLAFGIGSACHYPMIVIPEMFNKTEITVEKIVNLVVSSIIKRKLMGVEYGVAMISEGVFHALSDEEIAKSGVHFTYDDHGHPELGKVSKAHIFNEMLEKKVKELGLKVKSRPVEIGYEVRCQTPIAYDLVYCSELGMGVYKLFSEGKTGCMVYISQDGFVSPLYLKDLQDPTTGKIPPRLVNIESDKIQQIINNIMNYITPEDYEAAKQYVANPEAYDFRKILNW
;
A
#
# COMPACT_ATOMS: atom_id res chain seq x y z
N MET A 1 -10.39 11.17 7.57
CA MET A 1 -11.68 10.57 8.00
C MET A 1 -12.33 9.75 6.89
N LEU A 2 -12.47 10.24 5.67
CA LEU A 2 -13.14 9.56 4.56
C LEU A 2 -12.45 8.24 4.15
N PHE A 3 -11.15 8.24 4.02
CA PHE A 3 -10.39 7.00 3.69
C PHE A 3 -10.76 5.84 4.62
N ARG A 4 -10.85 6.11 5.94
CA ARG A 4 -11.29 5.12 6.91
C ARG A 4 -12.75 4.71 6.70
N SER A 5 -13.63 5.63 6.34
CA SER A 5 -15.06 5.32 6.11
C SER A 5 -15.23 4.41 4.89
N ILE A 6 -14.57 4.73 3.78
CA ILE A 6 -14.55 3.87 2.57
C ILE A 6 -13.91 2.51 2.91
N GLY A 7 -12.75 2.52 3.55
CA GLY A 7 -12.06 1.28 3.94
C GLY A 7 -12.93 0.40 4.84
N ARG A 8 -13.63 0.96 5.82
CA ARG A 8 -14.58 0.20 6.65
C ARG A 8 -15.76 -0.35 5.88
N ALA A 9 -16.29 0.41 4.91
CA ALA A 9 -17.38 -0.05 4.07
C ALA A 9 -16.93 -1.27 3.25
N VAL A 10 -15.75 -1.22 2.63
CA VAL A 10 -15.15 -2.35 1.90
C VAL A 10 -14.95 -3.56 2.82
N TYR A 11 -14.43 -3.36 4.04
CA TYR A 11 -14.23 -4.46 4.98
C TYR A 11 -15.55 -5.09 5.45
N ASN A 12 -16.58 -4.27 5.65
CA ASN A 12 -17.90 -4.76 5.99
C ASN A 12 -18.53 -5.56 4.84
N ASP A 13 -18.36 -5.10 3.60
CA ASP A 13 -18.80 -5.85 2.41
C ASP A 13 -18.04 -7.18 2.31
N ALA A 14 -16.72 -7.17 2.49
CA ALA A 14 -15.93 -8.40 2.53
C ALA A 14 -16.51 -9.42 3.52
N ARG A 15 -16.84 -8.95 4.73
CA ARG A 15 -17.40 -9.79 5.79
C ARG A 15 -18.78 -10.34 5.46
N THR A 16 -19.69 -9.51 4.93
CA THR A 16 -21.07 -9.90 4.66
C THR A 16 -21.21 -10.77 3.42
N SER A 17 -20.34 -10.56 2.42
CA SER A 17 -20.33 -11.31 1.17
C SER A 17 -19.41 -12.54 1.18
N ALA A 18 -18.63 -12.74 2.26
CA ALA A 18 -17.58 -13.77 2.37
C ALA A 18 -16.61 -13.75 1.19
N ASN A 19 -16.23 -12.55 0.73
CA ASN A 19 -15.29 -12.33 -0.36
C ASN A 19 -13.98 -11.70 0.13
N TRP A 20 -12.95 -11.79 -0.70
CA TRP A 20 -11.77 -10.99 -0.58
C TRP A 20 -11.87 -9.74 -1.46
N PHE A 21 -11.26 -8.64 -0.99
CA PHE A 21 -11.11 -7.44 -1.79
C PHE A 21 -9.64 -7.10 -1.93
N VAL A 22 -9.23 -6.82 -3.15
CA VAL A 22 -7.92 -6.25 -3.47
C VAL A 22 -8.13 -4.75 -3.66
N VAL A 23 -7.62 -3.98 -2.71
CA VAL A 23 -7.80 -2.53 -2.69
C VAL A 23 -6.48 -1.85 -3.06
N ALA A 24 -6.48 -1.06 -4.12
CA ALA A 24 -5.36 -0.20 -4.44
C ALA A 24 -5.62 1.21 -3.92
N ALA A 25 -4.64 1.76 -3.20
CA ALA A 25 -4.70 3.15 -2.75
C ALA A 25 -3.62 3.97 -3.46
N MET A 26 -3.99 5.19 -3.86
CA MET A 26 -3.03 6.15 -4.42
C MET A 26 -1.89 6.42 -3.43
N GLY A 27 -0.70 6.78 -3.95
CA GLY A 27 0.47 7.03 -3.09
C GLY A 27 1.78 7.17 -3.84
N ARG A 28 1.76 7.08 -5.15
CA ARG A 28 2.90 7.21 -6.06
C ARG A 28 4.12 6.37 -5.63
N SER A 29 5.06 6.94 -4.85
CA SER A 29 6.33 6.28 -4.49
C SER A 29 6.39 5.78 -3.04
N ALA A 30 5.41 6.12 -2.19
CA ALA A 30 5.43 5.81 -0.76
C ALA A 30 4.10 5.22 -0.28
N GLY A 31 4.18 4.33 0.69
CA GLY A 31 3.06 3.55 1.20
C GLY A 31 2.24 4.19 2.32
N HIS A 32 2.50 5.46 2.70
CA HIS A 32 1.87 6.09 3.87
C HIS A 32 0.34 6.00 3.88
N LEU A 33 -0.30 6.28 2.74
CA LEU A 33 -1.75 6.30 2.67
C LEU A 33 -2.33 4.88 2.77
N ALA A 34 -1.79 3.95 1.97
CA ALA A 34 -2.21 2.55 1.99
C ALA A 34 -2.02 1.94 3.39
N PHE A 35 -0.86 2.18 4.01
CA PHE A 35 -0.55 1.70 5.34
C PHE A 35 -1.49 2.32 6.39
N GLY A 36 -1.75 3.62 6.30
CA GLY A 36 -2.65 4.33 7.21
C GLY A 36 -4.10 3.83 7.12
N ILE A 37 -4.62 3.60 5.91
CA ILE A 37 -5.98 3.07 5.71
C ILE A 37 -6.07 1.64 6.23
N GLY A 38 -5.15 0.78 5.78
CA GLY A 38 -5.14 -0.63 6.15
C GLY A 38 -5.04 -0.83 7.66
N SER A 39 -4.16 -0.07 8.32
CA SER A 39 -4.01 -0.09 9.77
C SER A 39 -5.25 0.38 10.50
N ALA A 40 -5.84 1.51 10.08
CA ALA A 40 -7.04 2.10 10.71
C ALA A 40 -8.30 1.23 10.52
N CYS A 41 -8.31 0.39 9.49
CA CYS A 41 -9.40 -0.53 9.20
C CYS A 41 -9.12 -1.97 9.64
N HIS A 42 -7.94 -2.23 10.21
CA HIS A 42 -7.46 -3.56 10.61
C HIS A 42 -7.51 -4.57 9.45
N TYR A 43 -7.04 -4.17 8.30
CA TYR A 43 -6.95 -5.07 7.16
C TYR A 43 -5.93 -6.18 7.41
N PRO A 44 -6.27 -7.42 7.07
CA PRO A 44 -5.38 -8.56 7.32
C PRO A 44 -4.12 -8.56 6.47
N MET A 45 -4.09 -7.80 5.35
CA MET A 45 -2.90 -7.65 4.54
C MET A 45 -2.75 -6.20 4.05
N ILE A 46 -1.53 -5.68 4.21
CA ILE A 46 -1.13 -4.35 3.73
C ILE A 46 0.20 -4.54 3.02
N VAL A 47 0.29 -4.10 1.76
CA VAL A 47 1.51 -4.22 0.94
C VAL A 47 1.93 -2.83 0.50
N ILE A 48 3.13 -2.43 0.90
CA ILE A 48 3.74 -1.14 0.55
C ILE A 48 5.15 -1.35 0.00
N PRO A 49 5.66 -0.45 -0.86
CA PRO A 49 6.97 -0.64 -1.48
C PRO A 49 8.11 -0.73 -0.47
N GLU A 50 8.01 -0.03 0.65
CA GLU A 50 9.03 -0.02 1.70
C GLU A 50 9.27 -1.39 2.36
N MET A 51 8.31 -2.31 2.26
CA MET A 51 8.46 -3.68 2.78
C MET A 51 9.50 -4.50 1.99
N PHE A 52 9.85 -4.06 0.77
CA PHE A 52 10.78 -4.75 -0.12
C PHE A 52 12.17 -4.12 -0.19
N ASN A 53 12.53 -3.26 0.74
CA ASN A 53 13.80 -2.50 0.72
C ASN A 53 15.07 -3.34 0.52
N LYS A 54 15.04 -4.64 0.86
CA LYS A 54 16.17 -5.57 0.75
C LYS A 54 16.03 -6.57 -0.39
N THR A 55 14.92 -6.55 -1.12
CA THR A 55 14.63 -7.52 -2.17
C THR A 55 13.94 -6.85 -3.34
N GLU A 56 14.17 -7.39 -4.53
CA GLU A 56 13.44 -6.96 -5.72
C GLU A 56 11.93 -7.17 -5.55
N ILE A 57 11.13 -6.19 -5.95
CA ILE A 57 9.68 -6.29 -5.98
C ILE A 57 9.28 -7.06 -7.23
N THR A 58 8.57 -8.15 -7.05
CA THR A 58 7.97 -8.90 -8.14
C THR A 58 6.48 -9.06 -7.93
N VAL A 59 5.76 -9.22 -9.03
CA VAL A 59 4.32 -9.48 -9.00
C VAL A 59 4.02 -10.76 -8.19
N GLU A 60 4.85 -11.78 -8.36
CA GLU A 60 4.69 -13.04 -7.65
C GLU A 60 4.79 -12.85 -6.13
N LYS A 61 5.77 -12.08 -5.63
CA LYS A 61 5.90 -11.79 -4.20
C LYS A 61 4.68 -11.07 -3.66
N ILE A 62 4.17 -10.07 -4.38
CA ILE A 62 2.99 -9.31 -3.97
C ILE A 62 1.77 -10.24 -3.83
N VAL A 63 1.52 -11.04 -4.87
CA VAL A 63 0.39 -11.99 -4.89
C VAL A 63 0.54 -13.05 -3.80
N ASN A 64 1.74 -13.56 -3.59
CA ASN A 64 2.02 -14.55 -2.55
C ASN A 64 1.79 -14.03 -1.14
N LEU A 65 2.05 -12.75 -0.87
CA LEU A 65 1.69 -12.12 0.40
C LEU A 65 0.18 -12.14 0.63
N VAL A 66 -0.61 -11.81 -0.39
CA VAL A 66 -2.07 -11.84 -0.31
C VAL A 66 -2.59 -13.28 -0.12
N VAL A 67 -2.03 -14.23 -0.86
CA VAL A 67 -2.35 -15.67 -0.71
C VAL A 67 -2.02 -16.16 0.69
N SER A 68 -0.88 -15.77 1.23
CA SER A 68 -0.47 -16.06 2.61
C SER A 68 -1.53 -15.63 3.62
N SER A 69 -2.03 -14.40 3.44
CA SER A 69 -3.10 -13.87 4.29
C SER A 69 -4.41 -14.65 4.15
N ILE A 70 -4.77 -15.03 2.93
CA ILE A 70 -5.96 -15.86 2.65
C ILE A 70 -5.88 -17.19 3.41
N ILE A 71 -4.76 -17.89 3.30
CA ILE A 71 -4.58 -19.20 3.95
C ILE A 71 -4.55 -19.04 5.47
N LYS A 72 -3.83 -18.04 6.00
CA LYS A 72 -3.81 -17.79 7.45
C LYS A 72 -5.21 -17.54 8.00
N ARG A 73 -6.01 -16.74 7.31
CA ARG A 73 -7.40 -16.48 7.74
C ARG A 73 -8.28 -17.71 7.65
N LYS A 74 -8.10 -18.57 6.65
CA LYS A 74 -8.78 -19.88 6.57
C LYS A 74 -8.42 -20.77 7.76
N LEU A 75 -7.14 -20.80 8.17
CA LEU A 75 -6.71 -21.49 9.41
C LEU A 75 -7.42 -20.95 10.65
N MET A 76 -7.72 -19.66 10.67
CA MET A 76 -8.48 -19.00 11.75
C MET A 76 -10.01 -19.18 11.63
N GLY A 77 -10.50 -19.92 10.62
CA GLY A 77 -11.93 -20.08 10.36
C GLY A 77 -12.60 -18.85 9.73
N VAL A 78 -11.83 -17.97 9.07
CA VAL A 78 -12.32 -16.73 8.47
C VAL A 78 -12.17 -16.78 6.95
N GLU A 79 -13.29 -16.67 6.22
CA GLU A 79 -13.36 -16.85 4.75
C GLU A 79 -13.27 -15.54 3.96
N TYR A 80 -13.11 -14.39 4.61
CA TYR A 80 -13.11 -13.08 3.99
C TYR A 80 -11.88 -12.25 4.40
N GLY A 81 -11.56 -11.24 3.62
CA GLY A 81 -10.50 -10.29 3.96
C GLY A 81 -10.36 -9.16 2.95
N VAL A 82 -9.46 -8.26 3.27
CA VAL A 82 -9.08 -7.14 2.40
C VAL A 82 -7.55 -7.08 2.34
N ALA A 83 -7.01 -7.05 1.14
CA ALA A 83 -5.60 -6.74 0.90
C ALA A 83 -5.51 -5.30 0.39
N MET A 84 -4.84 -4.45 1.16
CA MET A 84 -4.51 -3.09 0.75
C MET A 84 -3.15 -3.08 0.07
N ILE A 85 -3.09 -2.60 -1.18
CA ILE A 85 -1.85 -2.51 -1.94
C ILE A 85 -1.62 -1.03 -2.29
N SER A 86 -0.45 -0.52 -1.95
CA SER A 86 -0.06 0.83 -2.36
C SER A 86 0.19 0.88 -3.87
N GLU A 87 -0.30 1.92 -4.53
CA GLU A 87 0.05 2.23 -5.92
C GLU A 87 1.58 2.25 -6.14
N GLY A 88 2.34 2.68 -5.11
CA GLY A 88 3.79 2.72 -5.14
C GLY A 88 4.46 1.37 -5.38
N VAL A 89 3.81 0.29 -5.01
CA VAL A 89 4.30 -1.08 -5.28
C VAL A 89 4.33 -1.34 -6.78
N PHE A 90 3.29 -0.92 -7.51
CA PHE A 90 3.23 -1.06 -8.96
C PHE A 90 4.28 -0.20 -9.67
N HIS A 91 4.49 1.03 -9.20
CA HIS A 91 5.52 1.93 -9.74
C HIS A 91 6.96 1.46 -9.48
N ALA A 92 7.15 0.57 -8.52
CA ALA A 92 8.45 0.00 -8.18
C ALA A 92 8.76 -1.32 -8.90
N LEU A 93 7.79 -1.87 -9.67
CA LEU A 93 8.02 -3.04 -10.53
C LEU A 93 8.90 -2.65 -11.72
N SER A 94 9.74 -3.57 -12.17
CA SER A 94 10.47 -3.43 -13.43
C SER A 94 9.52 -3.55 -14.64
N ASP A 95 9.93 -3.03 -15.78
CA ASP A 95 9.14 -3.14 -17.03
C ASP A 95 8.88 -4.61 -17.40
N GLU A 96 9.82 -5.50 -17.09
CA GLU A 96 9.68 -6.95 -17.31
C GLU A 96 8.60 -7.55 -16.41
N GLU A 97 8.53 -7.16 -15.14
CA GLU A 97 7.49 -7.59 -14.21
C GLU A 97 6.12 -7.02 -14.60
N ILE A 98 6.09 -5.78 -15.05
CA ILE A 98 4.87 -5.16 -15.58
C ILE A 98 4.37 -5.92 -16.82
N ALA A 99 5.25 -6.28 -17.74
CA ALA A 99 4.90 -7.08 -18.92
C ALA A 99 4.34 -8.47 -18.56
N LYS A 100 4.83 -9.12 -17.51
CA LYS A 100 4.29 -10.38 -17.00
C LYS A 100 2.85 -10.27 -16.52
N SER A 101 2.40 -9.06 -16.17
CA SER A 101 1.01 -8.82 -15.77
C SER A 101 0.01 -9.05 -16.90
N GLY A 102 0.46 -9.11 -18.15
CA GLY A 102 -0.39 -9.25 -19.32
C GLY A 102 -1.21 -8.01 -19.64
N VAL A 103 -0.96 -6.89 -18.97
CA VAL A 103 -1.66 -5.63 -19.18
C VAL A 103 -1.07 -4.91 -20.36
N HIS A 104 -1.90 -4.53 -21.32
CA HIS A 104 -1.51 -3.64 -22.42
C HIS A 104 -1.55 -2.20 -21.94
N PHE A 105 -0.36 -1.57 -21.93
CA PHE A 105 -0.23 -0.16 -21.61
C PHE A 105 -0.26 0.68 -22.88
N THR A 106 -0.86 1.86 -22.78
CA THR A 106 -0.56 2.97 -23.68
C THR A 106 0.71 3.65 -23.19
N TYR A 107 1.51 4.14 -24.11
CA TYR A 107 2.77 4.84 -23.78
C TYR A 107 2.61 6.32 -24.09
N ASP A 108 3.23 7.14 -23.25
CA ASP A 108 3.31 8.58 -23.50
C ASP A 108 4.28 8.90 -24.66
N ASP A 109 4.35 10.17 -25.05
CA ASP A 109 5.25 10.63 -26.14
C ASP A 109 6.73 10.43 -25.85
N HIS A 110 7.09 10.07 -24.62
CA HIS A 110 8.47 9.80 -24.17
C HIS A 110 8.74 8.30 -23.99
N GLY A 111 7.79 7.43 -24.33
CA GLY A 111 7.92 5.97 -24.23
C GLY A 111 7.72 5.41 -22.82
N HIS A 112 7.17 6.18 -21.88
CA HIS A 112 6.82 5.68 -20.57
C HIS A 112 5.39 5.13 -20.54
N PRO A 113 5.16 3.96 -19.86
CA PRO A 113 3.81 3.41 -19.75
C PRO A 113 2.89 4.36 -18.97
N GLU A 114 1.72 4.65 -19.54
CA GLU A 114 0.71 5.52 -18.92
C GLU A 114 -0.03 4.79 -17.80
N LEU A 115 0.67 4.53 -16.71
CA LEU A 115 0.17 3.77 -15.56
C LEU A 115 -1.09 4.37 -14.91
N GLY A 116 -1.33 5.67 -15.11
CA GLY A 116 -2.51 6.35 -14.57
C GLY A 116 -3.84 5.93 -15.21
N LYS A 117 -3.80 5.34 -16.41
CA LYS A 117 -4.99 4.89 -17.15
C LYS A 117 -5.46 3.48 -16.79
N VAL A 118 -4.68 2.75 -15.99
CA VAL A 118 -4.95 1.35 -15.68
C VAL A 118 -5.27 1.20 -14.19
N SER A 119 -6.32 0.43 -13.89
CA SER A 119 -6.66 0.08 -12.51
C SER A 119 -5.68 -0.93 -11.94
N LYS A 120 -4.87 -0.49 -10.97
CA LYS A 120 -3.90 -1.35 -10.28
C LYS A 120 -4.59 -2.44 -9.45
N ALA A 121 -5.71 -2.10 -8.83
CA ALA A 121 -6.50 -3.08 -8.09
C ALA A 121 -6.99 -4.19 -9.01
N HIS A 122 -7.40 -3.87 -10.22
CA HIS A 122 -7.85 -4.86 -11.20
C HIS A 122 -6.72 -5.81 -11.60
N ILE A 123 -5.54 -5.26 -11.92
CA ILE A 123 -4.34 -6.04 -12.26
C ILE A 123 -4.00 -7.02 -11.14
N PHE A 124 -3.83 -6.53 -9.92
CA PHE A 124 -3.47 -7.39 -8.79
C PHE A 124 -4.56 -8.41 -8.47
N ASN A 125 -5.84 -8.06 -8.69
CA ASN A 125 -6.95 -8.99 -8.50
C ASN A 125 -6.93 -10.12 -9.53
N GLU A 126 -6.72 -9.83 -10.81
CA GLU A 126 -6.60 -10.86 -11.86
C GLU A 126 -5.45 -11.82 -11.58
N MET A 127 -4.30 -11.29 -11.16
CA MET A 127 -3.15 -12.10 -10.80
C MET A 127 -3.41 -12.96 -9.57
N LEU A 128 -4.11 -12.40 -8.57
CA LEU A 128 -4.53 -13.15 -7.40
C LEU A 128 -5.49 -14.28 -7.80
N GLU A 129 -6.49 -14.02 -8.63
CA GLU A 129 -7.45 -15.02 -9.11
C GLU A 129 -6.76 -16.16 -9.86
N LYS A 130 -5.78 -15.83 -10.70
CA LYS A 130 -4.96 -16.83 -11.39
C LYS A 130 -4.21 -17.71 -10.39
N LYS A 131 -3.55 -17.09 -9.40
CA LYS A 131 -2.77 -17.83 -8.38
C LYS A 131 -3.66 -18.66 -7.47
N VAL A 132 -4.78 -18.12 -7.04
CA VAL A 132 -5.79 -18.83 -6.22
C VAL A 132 -6.32 -20.06 -6.97
N LYS A 133 -6.59 -19.93 -8.26
CA LYS A 133 -7.04 -21.06 -9.12
C LYS A 133 -5.93 -22.12 -9.27
N GLU A 134 -4.69 -21.70 -9.49
CA GLU A 134 -3.52 -22.57 -9.58
C GLU A 134 -3.34 -23.40 -8.30
N LEU A 135 -3.51 -22.78 -7.15
CA LEU A 135 -3.40 -23.41 -5.84
C LEU A 135 -4.63 -24.25 -5.45
N GLY A 136 -5.72 -24.19 -6.23
CA GLY A 136 -6.98 -24.87 -5.90
C GLY A 136 -7.73 -24.25 -4.73
N LEU A 137 -7.39 -23.02 -4.33
CA LEU A 137 -8.08 -22.30 -3.25
C LEU A 137 -9.46 -21.85 -3.71
N LYS A 138 -10.48 -22.12 -2.91
CA LYS A 138 -11.85 -21.65 -3.15
C LYS A 138 -12.04 -20.27 -2.54
N VAL A 139 -11.71 -19.23 -3.30
CA VAL A 139 -11.81 -17.83 -2.90
C VAL A 139 -12.35 -17.01 -4.05
N LYS A 140 -13.24 -16.07 -3.74
CA LYS A 140 -13.66 -15.02 -4.68
C LYS A 140 -13.05 -13.71 -4.26
N SER A 141 -12.51 -12.96 -5.22
CA SER A 141 -11.94 -11.66 -4.98
C SER A 141 -12.54 -10.58 -5.88
N ARG A 142 -12.44 -9.33 -5.45
CA ARG A 142 -12.95 -8.16 -6.17
C ARG A 142 -11.97 -7.00 -6.05
N PRO A 143 -11.72 -6.26 -7.15
CA PRO A 143 -10.88 -5.08 -7.13
C PRO A 143 -11.65 -3.86 -6.63
N VAL A 144 -10.97 -2.98 -5.89
CA VAL A 144 -11.48 -1.66 -5.48
C VAL A 144 -10.34 -0.64 -5.57
N GLU A 145 -10.58 0.50 -6.20
CA GLU A 145 -9.65 1.64 -6.17
C GLU A 145 -10.09 2.64 -5.12
N ILE A 146 -9.14 3.19 -4.36
CA ILE A 146 -9.34 4.34 -3.49
C ILE A 146 -8.46 5.48 -4.01
N GLY A 147 -9.05 6.43 -4.66
CA GLY A 147 -8.35 7.46 -5.43
C GLY A 147 -8.96 8.85 -5.34
N TYR A 148 -9.41 9.37 -6.47
CA TYR A 148 -9.84 10.77 -6.61
C TYR A 148 -11.02 11.18 -5.73
N GLU A 149 -11.92 10.26 -5.41
CA GLU A 149 -13.10 10.52 -4.56
C GLU A 149 -12.74 11.06 -3.17
N VAL A 150 -11.51 10.81 -2.72
CA VAL A 150 -11.02 11.29 -1.42
C VAL A 150 -10.34 12.65 -1.48
N ARG A 151 -9.99 13.15 -2.68
CA ARG A 151 -9.31 14.44 -2.84
C ARG A 151 -10.24 15.63 -2.75
N CYS A 152 -11.53 15.44 -3.05
CA CYS A 152 -12.53 16.51 -3.13
C CYS A 152 -13.49 16.53 -1.94
N GLN A 153 -13.05 16.03 -0.79
CA GLN A 153 -13.86 15.98 0.41
C GLN A 153 -13.71 17.25 1.25
N THR A 154 -14.76 17.57 1.99
CA THR A 154 -14.72 18.65 2.97
C THR A 154 -13.65 18.35 4.02
N PRO A 155 -12.68 19.26 4.22
CA PRO A 155 -11.65 19.08 5.23
C PRO A 155 -12.24 19.01 6.63
N ILE A 156 -11.61 18.21 7.48
CA ILE A 156 -11.97 18.18 8.91
C ILE A 156 -11.36 19.36 9.66
N ALA A 157 -11.81 19.60 10.89
CA ALA A 157 -11.34 20.72 11.71
C ALA A 157 -9.80 20.74 11.85
N TYR A 158 -9.17 19.59 12.00
CA TYR A 158 -7.71 19.49 12.05
C TYR A 158 -7.04 20.06 10.79
N ASP A 159 -7.53 19.66 9.61
CA ASP A 159 -6.97 20.11 8.33
C ASP A 159 -7.14 21.63 8.16
N LEU A 160 -8.30 22.19 8.56
CA LEU A 160 -8.56 23.62 8.49
C LEU A 160 -7.61 24.42 9.37
N VAL A 161 -7.41 23.99 10.62
CA VAL A 161 -6.47 24.63 11.56
C VAL A 161 -5.05 24.54 11.04
N TYR A 162 -4.61 23.34 10.66
CA TYR A 162 -3.24 23.09 10.18
C TYR A 162 -2.92 23.87 8.90
N CYS A 163 -3.87 23.95 7.94
CA CYS A 163 -3.69 24.74 6.74
C CYS A 163 -3.64 26.25 7.04
N SER A 164 -4.40 26.72 8.03
CA SER A 164 -4.34 28.12 8.50
C SER A 164 -2.97 28.43 9.13
N GLU A 165 -2.47 27.53 9.96
CA GLU A 165 -1.13 27.64 10.57
C GLU A 165 -0.04 27.66 9.51
N LEU A 166 -0.12 26.81 8.49
CA LEU A 166 0.80 26.82 7.35
C LEU A 166 0.76 28.15 6.60
N GLY A 167 -0.45 28.68 6.34
CA GLY A 167 -0.62 29.98 5.69
C GLY A 167 0.00 31.14 6.50
N MET A 168 -0.25 31.17 7.79
CA MET A 168 0.38 32.15 8.69
C MET A 168 1.90 31.94 8.78
N GLY A 169 2.37 30.71 8.71
CA GLY A 169 3.76 30.38 8.63
C GLY A 169 4.43 30.92 7.36
N VAL A 170 3.76 30.84 6.19
CA VAL A 170 4.27 31.47 4.96
C VAL A 170 4.45 32.96 5.14
N TYR A 171 3.45 33.65 5.68
CA TYR A 171 3.51 35.08 5.93
C TYR A 171 4.67 35.44 6.87
N LYS A 172 4.83 34.70 7.97
CA LYS A 172 5.91 34.90 8.93
C LYS A 172 7.28 34.78 8.25
N LEU A 173 7.55 33.68 7.56
CA LEU A 173 8.83 33.44 6.91
C LEU A 173 9.13 34.48 5.82
N PHE A 174 8.12 34.86 5.05
CA PHE A 174 8.24 35.92 4.04
C PHE A 174 8.59 37.27 4.68
N SER A 175 7.91 37.66 5.77
CA SER A 175 8.19 38.88 6.52
C SER A 175 9.60 38.91 7.12
N GLU A 176 10.15 37.75 7.44
CA GLU A 176 11.53 37.58 7.90
C GLU A 176 12.58 37.51 6.76
N GLY A 177 12.14 37.68 5.50
CA GLY A 177 13.01 37.62 4.31
C GLY A 177 13.50 36.21 3.97
N LYS A 178 12.89 35.18 4.53
CA LYS A 178 13.23 33.76 4.28
C LYS A 178 12.52 33.26 3.03
N THR A 179 13.28 32.94 1.99
CA THR A 179 12.81 32.45 0.69
C THR A 179 13.52 31.15 0.30
N GLY A 180 13.01 30.43 -0.72
CA GLY A 180 13.58 29.15 -1.18
C GLY A 180 13.37 28.01 -0.19
N CYS A 181 12.35 28.09 0.65
CA CYS A 181 12.02 27.11 1.66
C CYS A 181 10.53 26.77 1.65
N MET A 182 10.21 25.61 2.22
CA MET A 182 8.85 25.25 2.62
C MET A 182 8.63 25.67 4.08
N VAL A 183 7.38 25.91 4.44
CA VAL A 183 6.95 26.05 5.82
C VAL A 183 6.97 24.69 6.49
N TYR A 184 7.61 24.60 7.62
CA TYR A 184 7.56 23.45 8.51
C TYR A 184 7.02 23.88 9.88
N ILE A 185 6.07 23.14 10.38
CA ILE A 185 5.52 23.33 11.73
C ILE A 185 5.95 22.12 12.56
N SER A 186 6.71 22.35 13.62
CA SER A 186 7.13 21.31 14.54
C SER A 186 5.94 20.78 15.35
N GLN A 187 6.11 19.64 16.03
CA GLN A 187 5.08 19.10 16.92
C GLN A 187 4.72 20.06 18.07
N ASP A 188 5.64 20.93 18.45
CA ASP A 188 5.43 21.95 19.48
C ASP A 188 4.82 23.25 18.93
N GLY A 189 4.44 23.27 17.64
CA GLY A 189 3.76 24.41 17.00
C GLY A 189 4.70 25.51 16.50
N PHE A 190 6.02 25.32 16.49
CA PHE A 190 6.94 26.34 15.98
C PHE A 190 7.07 26.28 14.46
N VAL A 191 6.95 27.48 13.85
CA VAL A 191 7.17 27.67 12.41
C VAL A 191 8.67 27.80 12.13
N SER A 192 9.18 26.98 11.23
CA SER A 192 10.59 26.96 10.78
C SER A 192 10.69 26.85 9.26
N PRO A 193 11.74 27.42 8.63
CA PRO A 193 12.01 27.23 7.23
C PRO A 193 12.64 25.85 7.00
N LEU A 194 12.12 25.11 6.02
CA LEU A 194 12.73 23.89 5.52
C LEU A 194 13.28 24.20 4.12
N TYR A 195 14.55 24.47 4.02
CA TYR A 195 15.16 24.90 2.76
C TYR A 195 15.23 23.74 1.75
N LEU A 196 14.77 23.98 0.54
CA LEU A 196 14.74 22.96 -0.52
C LEU A 196 16.13 22.43 -0.84
N LYS A 197 17.15 23.30 -0.83
CA LYS A 197 18.56 22.92 -1.05
C LYS A 197 19.09 21.92 -0.02
N ASP A 198 18.60 21.99 1.23
CA ASP A 198 19.06 21.12 2.31
C ASP A 198 18.38 19.75 2.27
N LEU A 199 17.30 19.63 1.47
CA LEU A 199 16.56 18.38 1.24
C LEU A 199 17.06 17.61 0.02
N GLN A 200 17.85 18.25 -0.84
CA GLN A 200 18.34 17.62 -2.06
C GLN A 200 19.38 16.54 -1.74
N ASP A 201 19.21 15.39 -2.36
CA ASP A 201 20.25 14.37 -2.39
C ASP A 201 21.45 14.92 -3.17
N PRO A 202 22.65 14.95 -2.58
CA PRO A 202 23.82 15.58 -3.19
C PRO A 202 24.28 14.90 -4.48
N THR A 203 23.92 13.65 -4.70
CA THR A 203 24.32 12.87 -5.89
C THR A 203 23.34 13.07 -7.02
N THR A 204 22.05 13.07 -6.75
CA THR A 204 20.99 13.13 -7.76
C THR A 204 20.43 14.52 -7.97
N GLY A 205 20.64 15.45 -7.05
CA GLY A 205 20.04 16.79 -7.04
C GLY A 205 18.52 16.79 -6.87
N LYS A 206 17.92 15.63 -6.60
CA LYS A 206 16.47 15.47 -6.41
C LYS A 206 16.12 15.40 -4.92
N ILE A 207 14.93 15.85 -4.58
CA ILE A 207 14.40 15.67 -3.23
C ILE A 207 13.80 14.27 -3.15
N PRO A 208 14.36 13.37 -2.30
CA PRO A 208 13.84 12.01 -2.16
C PRO A 208 12.45 12.03 -1.50
N PRO A 209 11.57 11.09 -1.86
CA PRO A 209 10.29 10.94 -1.17
C PRO A 209 10.51 10.53 0.30
N ARG A 210 9.68 11.05 1.19
CA ARG A 210 9.64 10.57 2.56
C ARG A 210 8.97 9.20 2.60
N LEU A 211 9.74 8.18 2.92
CA LEU A 211 9.27 6.79 2.97
C LEU A 211 8.70 6.43 4.35
N VAL A 212 7.89 5.38 4.40
CA VAL A 212 7.44 4.77 5.64
C VAL A 212 8.63 4.09 6.31
N ASN A 213 8.91 4.44 7.56
CA ASN A 213 9.95 3.75 8.32
C ASN A 213 9.40 2.43 8.88
N ILE A 214 9.58 1.36 8.11
CA ILE A 214 9.09 0.02 8.47
C ILE A 214 9.76 -0.56 9.71
N GLU A 215 10.97 -0.11 10.06
CA GLU A 215 11.71 -0.57 11.26
C GLU A 215 11.21 0.09 12.57
N SER A 216 10.32 1.09 12.47
CA SER A 216 9.79 1.74 13.67
C SER A 216 8.87 0.80 14.45
N ASP A 217 8.93 0.85 15.78
CA ASP A 217 8.09 0.02 16.67
C ASP A 217 6.60 0.13 16.33
N LYS A 218 6.15 1.34 16.00
CA LYS A 218 4.75 1.58 15.63
C LYS A 218 4.33 0.77 14.40
N ILE A 219 5.18 0.70 13.39
CA ILE A 219 4.89 -0.03 12.16
C ILE A 219 5.02 -1.52 12.40
N GLN A 220 6.06 -1.96 13.11
CA GLN A 220 6.28 -3.36 13.48
C GLN A 220 5.12 -3.91 14.32
N GLN A 221 4.56 -3.13 15.24
CA GLN A 221 3.38 -3.55 16.00
C GLN A 221 2.17 -3.85 15.09
N ILE A 222 1.99 -3.08 14.02
CA ILE A 222 0.90 -3.30 13.06
C ILE A 222 1.17 -4.56 12.23
N ILE A 223 2.39 -4.70 11.70
CA ILE A 223 2.79 -5.86 10.90
C ILE A 223 2.62 -7.15 11.72
N ASN A 224 3.06 -7.16 12.94
CA ASN A 224 3.10 -8.36 13.78
C ASN A 224 1.75 -8.71 14.45
N ASN A 225 0.85 -7.73 14.67
CA ASN A 225 -0.36 -7.97 15.47
C ASN A 225 -1.67 -7.75 14.70
N ILE A 226 -1.64 -7.02 13.57
CA ILE A 226 -2.84 -6.76 12.76
C ILE A 226 -2.83 -7.57 11.47
N MET A 227 -1.68 -7.61 10.79
CA MET A 227 -1.57 -8.36 9.55
C MET A 227 -1.62 -9.87 9.85
N ASN A 228 -2.29 -10.59 8.97
CA ASN A 228 -2.38 -12.04 9.04
C ASN A 228 -1.58 -12.63 7.87
N TYR A 229 -0.58 -13.43 8.14
CA TYR A 229 0.21 -14.15 7.15
C TYR A 229 0.71 -15.46 7.75
N ILE A 230 1.02 -16.44 6.89
CA ILE A 230 1.52 -17.74 7.33
C ILE A 230 2.90 -17.59 7.95
N THR A 231 3.09 -18.23 9.08
CA THR A 231 4.37 -18.40 9.75
C THR A 231 4.86 -19.86 9.62
N PRO A 232 6.12 -20.18 9.94
CA PRO A 232 6.62 -21.57 9.91
C PRO A 232 5.76 -22.56 10.69
N GLU A 233 5.11 -22.12 11.74
CA GLU A 233 4.21 -22.93 12.57
C GLU A 233 2.92 -23.34 11.84
N ASP A 234 2.53 -22.58 10.83
CA ASP A 234 1.31 -22.80 10.05
C ASP A 234 1.53 -23.75 8.86
N TYR A 235 2.78 -24.03 8.44
CA TYR A 235 3.07 -24.69 7.17
C TYR A 235 2.39 -26.05 7.02
N GLU A 236 2.39 -26.89 8.03
CA GLU A 236 1.76 -28.20 7.96
C GLU A 236 0.24 -28.09 7.86
N ALA A 237 -0.36 -27.22 8.66
CA ALA A 237 -1.81 -26.98 8.63
C ALA A 237 -2.26 -26.29 7.33
N ALA A 238 -1.41 -25.47 6.71
CA ALA A 238 -1.68 -24.78 5.44
C ALA A 238 -1.84 -25.75 4.25
N LYS A 239 -1.17 -26.89 4.28
CA LYS A 239 -1.20 -27.91 3.20
C LYS A 239 -2.63 -28.37 2.87
N GLN A 240 -3.51 -28.43 3.85
CA GLN A 240 -4.91 -28.87 3.64
C GLN A 240 -5.72 -27.95 2.71
N TYR A 241 -5.31 -26.70 2.52
CA TYR A 241 -6.00 -25.72 1.69
C TYR A 241 -5.49 -25.68 0.25
N VAL A 242 -4.40 -26.35 -0.07
CA VAL A 242 -3.73 -26.31 -1.36
C VAL A 242 -3.91 -27.65 -2.08
N ALA A 243 -4.30 -27.61 -3.36
CA ALA A 243 -4.60 -28.81 -4.14
C ALA A 243 -3.40 -29.77 -4.33
N ASN A 244 -2.20 -29.21 -4.40
CA ASN A 244 -0.96 -29.98 -4.52
C ASN A 244 0.12 -29.42 -3.59
N PRO A 245 0.04 -29.70 -2.29
CA PRO A 245 0.91 -29.12 -1.30
C PRO A 245 2.40 -29.47 -1.50
N GLU A 246 2.70 -30.61 -2.08
CA GLU A 246 4.08 -31.04 -2.32
C GLU A 246 4.76 -30.24 -3.45
N ALA A 247 3.97 -29.61 -4.32
CA ALA A 247 4.48 -28.74 -5.37
C ALA A 247 4.80 -27.31 -4.88
N TYR A 248 4.42 -26.96 -3.65
CA TYR A 248 4.56 -25.61 -3.11
C TYR A 248 5.45 -25.57 -1.89
N ASP A 249 6.58 -24.88 -2.03
CA ASP A 249 7.41 -24.53 -0.87
C ASP A 249 6.88 -23.25 -0.23
N PHE A 250 6.09 -23.38 0.82
CA PHE A 250 5.52 -22.25 1.57
C PHE A 250 6.59 -21.26 2.06
N ARG A 251 7.82 -21.71 2.28
CA ARG A 251 8.95 -20.85 2.68
C ARG A 251 9.34 -19.88 1.57
N LYS A 252 9.29 -20.34 0.30
CA LYS A 252 9.59 -19.49 -0.86
C LYS A 252 8.43 -18.56 -1.21
N ILE A 253 7.19 -19.03 -0.99
CA ILE A 253 5.99 -18.25 -1.28
C ILE A 253 5.94 -17.00 -0.41
N LEU A 254 6.48 -17.06 0.81
CA LEU A 254 6.34 -16.03 1.83
C LEU A 254 7.62 -15.23 2.10
N ASN A 255 8.66 -15.44 1.33
CA ASN A 255 9.92 -14.70 1.47
C ASN A 255 9.80 -13.32 0.85
N TRP A 256 9.69 -12.35 1.70
CA TRP A 256 9.73 -10.93 1.41
C TRP A 256 11.05 -10.26 1.87
#